data_7d60cf649140f65a2fdcf1c7af09896d
#
_entry.id   7d60cf649140f65a2fdcf1c7af09896d
#
_cell.length_a   1.000
_cell.length_b   1.000
_cell.length_c   1.000
_cell.angle_alpha   90.00
_cell.angle_beta   90.00
_cell.angle_gamma   90.00
#
_symmetry.space_group_name_H-M   'P 1'
#
loop_
_entity.id
_entity.type
_entity.pdbx_description
1 polymer ?
#
loop_
_entity_poly.entity_id
_entity_poly.type
_entity_poly.pdbx_seq_one_letter_code
_entity_poly.pdbx_strand_id
1 'polypeptide(L)'
;STFVGLFFFGWDRLTKVQHLMVTWLVALGSSLSALWILIANGWMQNPVGSEFNYETMRMEVTNFAEVIFNPVAQVKFVHTVSAGYVTGAVFVLAISSYYLLKKQDVGFAKRSFAIASAFGLASIISVIILGDESGYEVGDVQKMKLATIEAEWKTHPAPAAFTVVGFTDQEKEETTSAIKITYLLGLISTRAIYET
;
A
#
# COMPACT_ATOMS: atom_id res chain seq x y z
N SER A 1 4.44 -23.21 2.79
CA SER A 1 4.17 -23.75 4.12
C SER A 1 5.39 -24.44 4.76
N THR A 2 6.18 -25.23 4.03
CA THR A 2 7.39 -25.92 4.58
C THR A 2 8.42 -24.92 5.12
N PHE A 3 8.72 -23.86 4.39
CA PHE A 3 9.67 -22.85 4.84
C PHE A 3 9.20 -22.09 6.09
N VAL A 4 7.90 -21.83 6.24
CA VAL A 4 7.33 -21.26 7.46
C VAL A 4 7.51 -22.19 8.65
N GLY A 5 7.31 -23.48 8.47
CA GLY A 5 7.60 -24.48 9.50
C GLY A 5 9.08 -24.52 9.90
N LEU A 6 10.00 -24.46 8.93
CA LEU A 6 11.43 -24.40 9.19
C LEU A 6 11.86 -23.07 9.84
N PHE A 7 11.18 -21.96 9.54
CA PHE A 7 11.41 -20.68 10.18
C PHE A 7 11.10 -20.73 11.68
N PHE A 8 9.95 -21.28 12.07
CA PHE A 8 9.56 -21.35 13.48
C PHE A 8 10.24 -22.48 14.27
N PHE A 9 10.43 -23.65 13.66
CA PHE A 9 10.88 -24.86 14.34
C PHE A 9 12.27 -25.32 13.94
N GLY A 10 12.99 -24.54 13.14
CA GLY A 10 14.31 -24.86 12.63
C GLY A 10 15.49 -24.44 13.49
N TRP A 11 15.25 -23.70 14.60
CA TRP A 11 16.29 -23.09 15.42
C TRP A 11 17.37 -24.07 15.90
N ASP A 12 16.98 -25.28 16.32
CA ASP A 12 17.89 -26.31 16.84
C ASP A 12 18.36 -27.29 15.75
N ARG A 13 17.84 -27.18 14.52
CA ARG A 13 18.10 -28.13 13.41
C ARG A 13 18.88 -27.54 12.26
N LEU A 14 18.84 -26.23 12.10
CA LEU A 14 19.49 -25.51 11.02
C LEU A 14 20.72 -24.74 11.52
N THR A 15 21.73 -24.64 10.67
CA THR A 15 22.82 -23.69 10.91
C THR A 15 22.30 -22.26 10.81
N LYS A 16 23.03 -21.28 11.40
CA LYS A 16 22.66 -19.87 11.35
C LYS A 16 22.45 -19.36 9.93
N VAL A 17 23.28 -19.80 8.97
CA VAL A 17 23.16 -19.42 7.55
C VAL A 17 21.92 -20.04 6.91
N GLN A 18 21.67 -21.33 7.16
CA GLN A 18 20.47 -21.98 6.65
C GLN A 18 19.19 -21.36 7.20
N HIS A 19 19.15 -21.02 8.49
CA HIS A 19 18.00 -20.34 9.08
C HIS A 19 17.78 -18.94 8.49
N LEU A 20 18.86 -18.20 8.23
CA LEU A 20 18.81 -16.91 7.54
C LEU A 20 18.28 -17.06 6.12
N MET A 21 18.72 -18.07 5.36
CA MET A 21 18.19 -18.36 4.01
C MET A 21 16.71 -18.69 4.04
N VAL A 22 16.26 -19.51 5.00
CA VAL A 22 14.84 -19.82 5.19
C VAL A 22 14.02 -18.55 5.47
N THR A 23 14.54 -17.64 6.31
CA THR A 23 13.89 -16.36 6.60
C THR A 23 13.72 -15.50 5.33
N TRP A 24 14.77 -15.41 4.52
CA TRP A 24 14.70 -14.72 3.23
C TRP A 24 13.71 -15.36 2.26
N LEU A 25 13.68 -16.70 2.18
CA LEU A 25 12.72 -17.41 1.31
C LEU A 25 11.26 -17.19 1.75
N VAL A 26 11.01 -17.13 3.06
CA VAL A 26 9.67 -16.80 3.58
C VAL A 26 9.29 -15.36 3.19
N ALA A 27 10.20 -14.41 3.36
CA ALA A 27 9.96 -13.01 3.01
C ALA A 27 9.73 -12.83 1.51
N LEU A 28 10.57 -13.43 0.66
CA LEU A 28 10.41 -13.42 -0.80
C LEU A 28 9.11 -14.10 -1.23
N GLY A 29 8.77 -15.25 -0.68
CA GLY A 29 7.54 -15.96 -0.99
C GLY A 29 6.29 -15.16 -0.63
N SER A 30 6.29 -14.48 0.51
CA SER A 30 5.20 -13.56 0.91
C SER A 30 5.08 -12.40 -0.08
N SER A 31 6.20 -11.78 -0.46
CA SER A 31 6.21 -10.65 -1.39
C SER A 31 5.75 -11.05 -2.79
N LEU A 32 6.17 -12.23 -3.29
CA LEU A 32 5.69 -12.78 -4.56
C LEU A 32 4.19 -13.08 -4.53
N SER A 33 3.69 -13.62 -3.42
CA SER A 33 2.25 -13.85 -3.24
C SER A 33 1.48 -12.53 -3.30
N ALA A 34 1.95 -11.50 -2.60
CA ALA A 34 1.37 -10.17 -2.64
C ALA A 34 1.40 -9.58 -4.06
N LEU A 35 2.49 -9.78 -4.81
CA LEU A 35 2.62 -9.32 -6.19
C LEU A 35 1.50 -9.89 -7.08
N TRP A 36 1.30 -11.20 -7.07
CA TRP A 36 0.27 -11.85 -7.89
C TRP A 36 -1.15 -11.41 -7.51
N ILE A 37 -1.44 -11.29 -6.22
CA ILE A 37 -2.74 -10.81 -5.73
C ILE A 37 -2.99 -9.37 -6.20
N LEU A 38 -1.98 -8.51 -6.13
CA LEU A 38 -2.12 -7.11 -6.50
C LEU A 38 -2.11 -6.87 -8.02
N ILE A 39 -1.46 -7.73 -8.81
CA ILE A 39 -1.62 -7.75 -10.27
C ILE A 39 -3.07 -8.07 -10.64
N ALA A 40 -3.66 -9.10 -10.06
CA ALA A 40 -5.06 -9.46 -10.30
C ALA A 40 -6.02 -8.33 -9.85
N ASN A 41 -5.77 -7.72 -8.69
CA ASN A 41 -6.55 -6.59 -8.18
C ASN A 41 -6.40 -5.34 -9.06
N GLY A 42 -5.20 -5.05 -9.55
CA GLY A 42 -4.92 -3.95 -10.47
C GLY A 42 -5.63 -4.15 -11.81
N TRP A 43 -5.61 -5.37 -12.33
CA TRP A 43 -6.30 -5.71 -13.57
C TRP A 43 -7.84 -5.54 -13.45
N MET A 44 -8.43 -5.91 -12.32
CA MET A 44 -9.87 -5.66 -12.10
C MET A 44 -10.23 -4.18 -12.06
N GLN A 45 -9.31 -3.31 -11.72
CA GLN A 45 -9.54 -1.86 -11.66
C GLN A 45 -9.18 -1.14 -12.97
N ASN A 46 -8.18 -1.65 -13.67
CA ASN A 46 -7.69 -1.16 -14.95
C ASN A 46 -7.36 -2.35 -15.86
N PRO A 47 -8.29 -2.87 -16.66
CA PRO A 47 -8.14 -4.10 -17.41
C PRO A 47 -7.28 -3.93 -18.68
N VAL A 48 -6.05 -3.42 -18.52
CA VAL A 48 -5.08 -3.32 -19.61
C VAL A 48 -4.66 -4.69 -20.13
N GLY A 49 -4.24 -4.78 -21.37
CA GLY A 49 -3.83 -6.02 -22.03
C GLY A 49 -4.95 -7.04 -22.14
N SER A 50 -6.20 -6.58 -22.24
CA SER A 50 -7.38 -7.44 -22.32
C SER A 50 -8.42 -6.83 -23.25
N GLU A 51 -9.16 -7.68 -23.95
CA GLU A 51 -10.26 -7.30 -24.85
C GLU A 51 -11.54 -8.03 -24.47
N PHE A 52 -12.69 -7.36 -24.68
CA PHE A 52 -13.98 -7.98 -24.42
C PHE A 52 -14.37 -8.87 -25.60
N ASN A 53 -14.50 -10.17 -25.34
CA ASN A 53 -14.96 -11.11 -26.33
C ASN A 53 -16.49 -11.24 -26.29
N TYR A 54 -17.18 -10.80 -27.35
CA TYR A 54 -18.62 -10.83 -27.45
C TYR A 54 -19.20 -12.24 -27.63
N GLU A 55 -18.42 -13.21 -28.09
CA GLU A 55 -18.87 -14.59 -28.24
C GLU A 55 -18.91 -15.31 -26.89
N THR A 56 -17.87 -15.08 -26.07
CA THR A 56 -17.76 -15.69 -24.72
C THR A 56 -18.33 -14.80 -23.61
N MET A 57 -18.71 -13.56 -23.95
CA MET A 57 -19.27 -12.54 -23.03
C MET A 57 -18.36 -12.28 -21.82
N ARG A 58 -17.05 -12.24 -22.01
CA ARG A 58 -16.06 -12.00 -20.95
C ARG A 58 -14.84 -11.25 -21.46
N MET A 59 -14.09 -10.68 -20.51
CA MET A 59 -12.77 -10.12 -20.79
C MET A 59 -11.74 -11.24 -20.97
N GLU A 60 -11.00 -11.20 -22.06
CA GLU A 60 -9.93 -12.16 -22.36
C GLU A 60 -8.60 -11.45 -22.41
N VAL A 61 -7.59 -12.03 -21.76
CA VAL A 61 -6.23 -11.46 -21.72
C VAL A 61 -5.57 -11.68 -23.07
N THR A 62 -5.19 -10.60 -23.73
CA THR A 62 -4.49 -10.60 -25.03
C THR A 62 -2.99 -10.35 -24.89
N ASN A 63 -2.59 -9.57 -23.88
CA ASN A 63 -1.20 -9.25 -23.60
C ASN A 63 -0.89 -9.37 -22.09
N PHE A 64 -0.31 -10.50 -21.70
CA PHE A 64 -0.01 -10.79 -20.31
C PHE A 64 1.09 -9.88 -19.72
N ALA A 65 2.00 -9.38 -20.55
CA ALA A 65 3.02 -8.45 -20.09
C ALA A 65 2.39 -7.12 -19.63
N GLU A 66 1.40 -6.58 -20.33
CA GLU A 66 0.67 -5.39 -19.91
C GLU A 66 -0.10 -5.60 -18.62
N VAL A 67 -0.65 -6.79 -18.38
CA VAL A 67 -1.30 -7.13 -17.12
C VAL A 67 -0.31 -7.09 -15.96
N ILE A 68 0.89 -7.65 -16.13
CA ILE A 68 1.94 -7.64 -15.09
C ILE A 68 2.44 -6.23 -14.82
N PHE A 69 2.69 -5.44 -15.87
CA PHE A 69 3.22 -4.08 -15.77
C PHE A 69 2.12 -3.00 -15.65
N ASN A 70 0.92 -3.39 -15.25
CA ASN A 70 -0.18 -2.47 -14.98
C ASN A 70 0.25 -1.43 -13.94
N PRO A 71 0.20 -0.10 -14.25
CA PRO A 71 0.62 0.95 -13.32
C PRO A 71 -0.08 0.88 -11.96
N VAL A 72 -1.41 0.66 -11.97
CA VAL A 72 -2.22 0.52 -10.75
C VAL A 72 -1.72 -0.64 -9.88
N ALA A 73 -1.36 -1.78 -10.48
CA ALA A 73 -0.84 -2.94 -9.76
C ALA A 73 0.54 -2.66 -9.16
N GLN A 74 1.42 -2.01 -9.93
CA GLN A 74 2.80 -1.73 -9.51
C GLN A 74 2.84 -0.77 -8.33
N VAL A 75 2.12 0.34 -8.40
CA VAL A 75 2.07 1.33 -7.30
C VAL A 75 1.49 0.70 -6.04
N LYS A 76 0.39 -0.06 -6.16
CA LYS A 76 -0.20 -0.77 -5.03
C LYS A 76 0.72 -1.81 -4.42
N PHE A 77 1.47 -2.54 -5.24
CA PHE A 77 2.41 -3.54 -4.75
C PHE A 77 3.50 -2.89 -3.90
N VAL A 78 4.17 -1.87 -4.40
CA VAL A 78 5.27 -1.22 -3.67
C VAL A 78 4.74 -0.52 -2.42
N HIS A 79 3.58 0.14 -2.49
CA HIS A 79 2.93 0.75 -1.32
C HIS A 79 2.59 -0.30 -0.23
N THR A 80 1.96 -1.41 -0.61
CA THR A 80 1.56 -2.48 0.33
C THR A 80 2.78 -3.13 0.99
N VAL A 81 3.84 -3.42 0.23
CA VAL A 81 5.08 -4.00 0.77
C VAL A 81 5.77 -3.00 1.71
N SER A 82 5.82 -1.72 1.36
CA SER A 82 6.37 -0.66 2.22
C SER A 82 5.57 -0.52 3.53
N ALA A 83 4.25 -0.61 3.49
CA ALA A 83 3.41 -0.63 4.68
C ALA A 83 3.69 -1.85 5.56
N GLY A 84 3.92 -3.01 4.97
CA GLY A 84 4.39 -4.21 5.67
C GLY A 84 5.73 -4.00 6.38
N TYR A 85 6.65 -3.28 5.75
CA TYR A 85 7.95 -2.92 6.36
C TYR A 85 7.78 -1.98 7.55
N VAL A 86 6.88 -1.00 7.48
CA VAL A 86 6.54 -0.14 8.64
C VAL A 86 6.03 -0.99 9.80
N THR A 87 5.09 -1.91 9.54
CA THR A 87 4.55 -2.81 10.57
C THR A 87 5.64 -3.66 11.20
N GLY A 88 6.53 -4.26 10.40
CA GLY A 88 7.67 -5.03 10.89
C GLY A 88 8.65 -4.20 11.71
N ALA A 89 8.96 -2.98 11.26
CA ALA A 89 9.84 -2.07 11.98
C ALA A 89 9.27 -1.68 13.35
N VAL A 90 7.98 -1.32 13.41
CA VAL A 90 7.29 -0.96 14.66
C VAL A 90 7.25 -2.15 15.62
N PHE A 91 7.03 -3.37 15.12
CA PHE A 91 7.09 -4.58 15.95
C PHE A 91 8.47 -4.78 16.58
N VAL A 92 9.55 -4.64 15.80
CA VAL A 92 10.93 -4.74 16.32
C VAL A 92 11.25 -3.62 17.30
N LEU A 93 10.77 -2.39 17.03
CA LEU A 93 10.91 -1.25 17.96
C LEU A 93 10.23 -1.53 19.29
N ALA A 94 9.00 -2.07 19.27
CA ALA A 94 8.24 -2.38 20.48
C ALA A 94 8.98 -3.42 21.35
N ILE A 95 9.45 -4.52 20.75
CA ILE A 95 10.20 -5.55 21.48
C ILE A 95 11.54 -5.00 21.99
N SER A 96 12.28 -4.27 21.17
CA SER A 96 13.55 -3.67 21.57
C SER A 96 13.37 -2.68 22.72
N SER A 97 12.31 -1.87 22.71
CA SER A 97 11.96 -0.95 23.80
C SER A 97 11.67 -1.70 25.09
N TYR A 98 10.92 -2.81 25.02
CA TYR A 98 10.65 -3.65 26.19
C TYR A 98 11.94 -4.18 26.81
N TYR A 99 12.87 -4.71 26.02
CA TYR A 99 14.17 -5.20 26.50
C TYR A 99 15.01 -4.08 27.12
N LEU A 100 15.01 -2.89 26.52
CA LEU A 100 15.71 -1.72 27.05
C LEU A 100 15.15 -1.28 28.42
N LEU A 101 13.82 -1.24 28.56
CA LEU A 101 13.15 -0.90 29.83
C LEU A 101 13.45 -1.93 30.92
N LYS A 102 13.47 -3.21 30.56
CA LYS A 102 13.83 -4.31 31.47
C LYS A 102 15.32 -4.43 31.75
N LYS A 103 16.17 -3.64 31.05
CA LYS A 103 17.64 -3.71 31.11
C LYS A 103 18.20 -5.11 30.80
N GLN A 104 17.52 -5.87 29.94
CA GLN A 104 17.93 -7.18 29.47
C GLN A 104 18.56 -7.04 28.08
N ASP A 105 19.65 -7.76 27.81
CA ASP A 105 20.35 -7.78 26.51
C ASP A 105 20.49 -6.39 25.83
N VAL A 106 20.84 -5.38 26.65
CA VAL A 106 20.83 -3.96 26.23
C VAL A 106 21.64 -3.71 24.97
N GLY A 107 22.76 -4.41 24.79
CA GLY A 107 23.62 -4.26 23.59
C GLY A 107 22.90 -4.70 22.31
N PHE A 108 22.21 -5.82 22.36
CA PHE A 108 21.39 -6.33 21.25
C PHE A 108 20.18 -5.41 21.00
N ALA A 109 19.44 -5.07 22.05
CA ALA A 109 18.26 -4.23 21.97
C ALA A 109 18.56 -2.85 21.37
N LYS A 110 19.65 -2.19 21.74
CA LYS A 110 20.08 -0.91 21.14
C LYS A 110 20.34 -1.02 19.64
N ARG A 111 21.02 -2.08 19.19
CA ARG A 111 21.32 -2.29 17.76
C ARG A 111 20.02 -2.55 16.97
N SER A 112 19.17 -3.43 17.47
CA SER A 112 17.88 -3.73 16.84
C SER A 112 17.00 -2.49 16.78
N PHE A 113 16.93 -1.69 17.84
CA PHE A 113 16.19 -0.44 17.88
C PHE A 113 16.70 0.56 16.83
N ALA A 114 18.02 0.78 16.76
CA ALA A 114 18.61 1.71 15.79
C ALA A 114 18.33 1.30 14.34
N ILE A 115 18.51 0.00 14.01
CA ILE A 115 18.24 -0.53 12.67
C ILE A 115 16.75 -0.39 12.34
N ALA A 116 15.86 -0.78 13.24
CA ALA A 116 14.43 -0.71 13.03
C ALA A 116 13.92 0.73 12.91
N SER A 117 14.51 1.69 13.67
CA SER A 117 14.16 3.11 13.54
C SER A 117 14.53 3.67 12.17
N ALA A 118 15.76 3.41 11.69
CA ALA A 118 16.21 3.90 10.38
C ALA A 118 15.38 3.26 9.23
N PHE A 119 15.19 1.95 9.30
CA PHE A 119 14.40 1.23 8.31
C PHE A 119 12.93 1.65 8.32
N GLY A 120 12.33 1.79 9.50
CA GLY A 120 10.96 2.24 9.67
C GLY A 120 10.74 3.65 9.15
N LEU A 121 11.66 4.58 9.42
CA LEU A 121 11.58 5.95 8.89
C LEU A 121 11.62 5.97 7.36
N ALA A 122 12.54 5.26 6.75
CA ALA A 122 12.62 5.14 5.29
C ALA A 122 11.33 4.54 4.70
N SER A 123 10.78 3.51 5.36
CA SER A 123 9.54 2.85 4.94
C SER A 123 8.32 3.78 5.07
N ILE A 124 8.24 4.60 6.12
CA ILE A 124 7.15 5.59 6.28
C ILE A 124 7.20 6.63 5.16
N ILE A 125 8.38 7.17 4.84
CA ILE A 125 8.53 8.12 3.73
C ILE A 125 8.08 7.47 2.41
N SER A 126 8.49 6.23 2.16
CA SER A 126 8.06 5.47 0.98
C SER A 126 6.54 5.30 0.93
N VAL A 127 5.89 4.96 2.05
CA VAL A 127 4.43 4.81 2.12
C VAL A 127 3.71 6.12 1.81
N ILE A 128 4.21 7.25 2.32
CA ILE A 128 3.61 8.57 2.04
C ILE A 128 3.68 8.89 0.55
N ILE A 129 4.87 8.79 -0.06
CA ILE A 129 5.07 9.10 -1.48
C ILE A 129 4.24 8.17 -2.38
N LEU A 130 4.25 6.87 -2.10
CA LEU A 130 3.51 5.90 -2.90
C LEU A 130 2.00 5.95 -2.64
N GLY A 131 1.57 6.43 -1.48
CA GLY A 131 0.17 6.70 -1.19
C GLY A 131 -0.39 7.82 -2.05
N ASP A 132 0.36 8.90 -2.18
CA ASP A 132 0.05 10.03 -3.08
C ASP A 132 -0.04 9.56 -4.53
N GLU A 133 0.97 8.82 -5.01
CA GLU A 133 0.97 8.24 -6.36
C GLU A 133 -0.24 7.31 -6.60
N SER A 134 -0.62 6.51 -5.60
CA SER A 134 -1.79 5.64 -5.70
C SER A 134 -3.10 6.44 -5.80
N GLY A 135 -3.19 7.58 -5.13
CA GLY A 135 -4.32 8.50 -5.23
C GLY A 135 -4.45 9.10 -6.62
N TYR A 136 -3.33 9.53 -7.19
CA TYR A 136 -3.25 10.06 -8.53
C TYR A 136 -3.72 9.04 -9.60
N GLU A 137 -3.16 7.83 -9.57
CA GLU A 137 -3.56 6.73 -10.48
C GLU A 137 -5.07 6.39 -10.38
N VAL A 138 -5.65 6.45 -9.18
CA VAL A 138 -7.10 6.24 -9.00
C VAL A 138 -7.89 7.36 -9.68
N GLY A 139 -7.42 8.60 -9.64
CA GLY A 139 -8.03 9.74 -10.31
C GLY A 139 -8.16 9.55 -11.82
N ASP A 140 -7.12 9.00 -12.44
CA ASP A 140 -7.08 8.76 -13.89
C ASP A 140 -7.96 7.57 -14.31
N VAL A 141 -7.90 6.47 -13.55
CA VAL A 141 -8.51 5.19 -13.94
C VAL A 141 -9.94 5.02 -13.43
N GLN A 142 -10.25 5.53 -12.23
CA GLN A 142 -11.53 5.33 -11.55
C GLN A 142 -12.05 6.61 -10.88
N LYS A 143 -12.44 7.58 -11.67
CA LYS A 143 -12.93 8.90 -11.20
C LYS A 143 -14.06 8.80 -10.17
N MET A 144 -15.02 7.89 -10.38
CA MET A 144 -16.14 7.69 -9.43
C MET A 144 -15.66 7.14 -8.07
N LYS A 145 -14.61 6.33 -8.07
CA LYS A 145 -14.01 5.84 -6.84
C LYS A 145 -13.29 6.97 -6.09
N LEU A 146 -12.57 7.84 -6.81
CA LEU A 146 -11.96 9.02 -6.22
C LEU A 146 -13.03 9.92 -5.59
N ALA A 147 -14.09 10.26 -6.33
CA ALA A 147 -15.21 11.05 -5.80
C ALA A 147 -15.82 10.45 -4.53
N THR A 148 -15.95 9.12 -4.48
CA THR A 148 -16.48 8.41 -3.30
C THR A 148 -15.52 8.51 -2.10
N ILE A 149 -14.21 8.37 -2.33
CA ILE A 149 -13.19 8.47 -1.27
C ILE A 149 -13.14 9.88 -0.69
N GLU A 150 -13.26 10.90 -1.57
CA GLU A 150 -13.21 12.31 -1.20
C GLU A 150 -14.56 12.86 -0.71
N ALA A 151 -15.60 12.02 -0.67
CA ALA A 151 -16.98 12.39 -0.31
C ALA A 151 -17.54 13.55 -1.16
N GLU A 152 -17.22 13.56 -2.46
CA GLU A 152 -17.68 14.56 -3.43
C GLU A 152 -18.90 14.06 -4.20
N TRP A 153 -20.00 14.78 -4.09
CA TRP A 153 -21.28 14.46 -4.72
C TRP A 153 -21.48 15.15 -6.07
N LYS A 154 -20.78 16.26 -6.29
CA LYS A 154 -20.88 17.10 -7.48
C LYS A 154 -19.52 17.45 -7.99
N THR A 155 -19.40 17.71 -9.29
CA THR A 155 -18.16 18.24 -9.88
C THR A 155 -17.93 19.65 -9.38
N HIS A 156 -16.78 19.88 -8.76
CA HIS A 156 -16.34 21.19 -8.31
C HIS A 156 -15.32 21.79 -9.28
N PRO A 157 -15.45 23.09 -9.61
CA PRO A 157 -14.38 23.75 -10.35
C PRO A 157 -13.13 23.91 -9.50
N ALA A 158 -11.98 24.00 -10.13
CA ALA A 158 -10.74 24.34 -9.43
C ALA A 158 -10.79 25.77 -8.89
N PRO A 159 -10.23 26.03 -7.70
CA PRO A 159 -9.54 25.11 -6.79
C PRO A 159 -10.51 24.33 -5.90
N ALA A 160 -10.35 23.01 -5.83
CA ALA A 160 -11.19 22.14 -5.01
C ALA A 160 -10.60 21.95 -3.60
N ALA A 161 -11.51 21.87 -2.61
CA ALA A 161 -11.13 21.67 -1.21
C ALA A 161 -11.17 20.19 -0.83
N PHE A 162 -10.13 19.71 -0.13
CA PHE A 162 -10.04 18.37 0.39
C PHE A 162 -10.86 18.23 1.69
N THR A 163 -11.74 17.24 1.75
CA THR A 163 -12.54 16.94 2.94
C THR A 163 -11.77 16.01 3.89
N VAL A 164 -11.29 16.54 5.00
CA VAL A 164 -10.56 15.75 6.02
C VAL A 164 -11.51 14.87 6.83
N VAL A 165 -12.62 15.45 7.25
CA VAL A 165 -13.70 14.77 7.98
C VAL A 165 -15.02 15.41 7.58
N GLY A 166 -16.05 14.60 7.34
CA GLY A 166 -17.39 15.08 7.03
C GLY A 166 -18.42 13.97 7.24
N PHE A 167 -19.67 14.37 7.42
CA PHE A 167 -20.78 13.45 7.51
C PHE A 167 -21.56 13.49 6.18
N THR A 168 -21.61 12.34 5.51
CA THR A 168 -22.33 12.20 4.23
C THR A 168 -23.82 11.92 4.47
N ASP A 169 -24.68 12.67 3.78
CA ASP A 169 -26.11 12.44 3.74
C ASP A 169 -26.48 11.95 2.33
N GLN A 170 -26.82 10.66 2.22
CA GLN A 170 -27.13 10.03 0.94
C GLN A 170 -28.46 10.48 0.34
N GLU A 171 -29.43 10.90 1.17
CA GLU A 171 -30.74 11.35 0.67
C GLU A 171 -30.64 12.75 0.05
N LYS A 172 -29.78 13.60 0.63
CA LYS A 172 -29.56 14.97 0.13
C LYS A 172 -28.41 15.08 -0.87
N GLU A 173 -27.63 14.01 -1.03
CA GLU A 173 -26.41 14.02 -1.85
C GLU A 173 -25.46 15.16 -1.45
N GLU A 174 -25.24 15.31 -0.14
CA GLU A 174 -24.41 16.37 0.44
C GLU A 174 -23.49 15.82 1.54
N THR A 175 -22.31 16.44 1.68
CA THR A 175 -21.43 16.23 2.82
C THR A 175 -21.58 17.39 3.79
N THR A 176 -22.21 17.13 4.93
CA THR A 176 -22.49 18.14 5.96
C THR A 176 -21.42 18.16 7.06
N SER A 177 -21.33 19.27 7.78
CA SER A 177 -20.38 19.42 8.91
C SER A 177 -18.95 18.99 8.58
N ALA A 178 -18.47 19.39 7.42
CA ALA A 178 -17.17 18.98 6.90
C ALA A 178 -16.05 19.94 7.34
N ILE A 179 -14.93 19.37 7.77
CA ILE A 179 -13.66 20.09 7.93
C ILE A 179 -12.91 19.96 6.61
N LYS A 180 -12.73 21.07 5.90
CA LYS A 180 -12.11 21.11 4.57
C LYS A 180 -10.81 21.90 4.58
N ILE A 181 -9.81 21.41 3.81
CA ILE A 181 -8.56 22.15 3.54
C ILE A 181 -8.65 22.66 2.10
N THR A 182 -8.67 23.98 1.95
CA THR A 182 -8.76 24.65 0.64
C THR A 182 -7.51 24.35 -0.20
N TYR A 183 -7.69 24.21 -1.52
CA TYR A 183 -6.64 23.96 -2.52
C TYR A 183 -5.98 22.56 -2.49
N LEU A 184 -6.19 21.77 -1.45
CA LEU A 184 -5.46 20.54 -1.27
C LEU A 184 -5.94 19.40 -2.20
N LEU A 185 -7.24 19.33 -2.52
CA LEU A 185 -7.77 18.27 -3.39
C LEU A 185 -7.19 18.36 -4.81
N GLY A 186 -7.14 19.54 -5.41
CA GLY A 186 -6.51 19.73 -6.72
C GLY A 186 -5.04 19.32 -6.71
N LEU A 187 -4.29 19.68 -5.67
CA LEU A 187 -2.89 19.31 -5.55
C LEU A 187 -2.67 17.80 -5.46
N ILE A 188 -3.53 17.08 -4.74
CA ILE A 188 -3.44 15.62 -4.56
C ILE A 188 -3.92 14.89 -5.83
N SER A 189 -5.03 15.34 -6.44
CA SER A 189 -5.68 14.60 -7.54
C SER A 189 -5.13 14.93 -8.93
N THR A 190 -4.69 16.17 -9.16
CA THR A 190 -4.23 16.62 -10.49
C THR A 190 -2.81 17.17 -10.47
N ARG A 191 -2.17 17.25 -9.29
CA ARG A 191 -0.87 17.92 -9.08
C ARG A 191 -0.84 19.39 -9.52
N ALA A 192 -2.02 19.98 -9.70
CA ALA A 192 -2.21 21.37 -10.08
C ALA A 192 -3.21 22.06 -9.13
N ILE A 193 -3.02 23.35 -8.86
CA ILE A 193 -3.92 24.10 -7.97
C ILE A 193 -5.16 24.59 -8.73
N TYR A 194 -5.03 24.85 -10.02
CA TYR A 194 -6.05 25.49 -10.86
C TYR A 194 -6.59 24.61 -11.99
N GLU A 195 -6.19 23.35 -12.07
CA GLU A 195 -6.69 22.37 -13.03
C GLU A 195 -7.51 21.30 -12.30
N THR A 196 -8.65 20.92 -12.87
CA THR A 196 -9.53 19.85 -12.37
C THR A 196 -9.79 18.82 -13.45
#